data_8b5e254d6e9ac14252c0ba67680d0e04
#
_entry.id   8b5e254d6e9ac14252c0ba67680d0e04
#
_cell.length_a   1.000
_cell.length_b   1.000
_cell.length_c   1.000
_cell.angle_alpha   90.00
_cell.angle_beta   90.00
_cell.angle_gamma   90.00
#
_symmetry.space_group_name_H-M   'P 1'
#
loop_
_entity.id
_entity.type
_entity.pdbx_description
1 polymer ?
#
loop_
_entity_poly.entity_id
_entity_poly.type
_entity_poly.pdbx_seq_one_letter_code
_entity_poly.pdbx_strand_id
1 'polypeptide(L)'
;MQIVKQMRQEKSGLERTCLEHAKYEARAGHVVAIREPQGQLLWGQDFEPDVLTIHSQMSPTFYHEKAAKVFICHGEPLSSVGNGVSFKAVLDLAPLMDCFICMRTAEYPVWNLIKRTYVTRKGVDLEVFTPIEGVQKLEGEPAILYYENQRGVRNPLYPLCAMAQVWKKLPRARLHVFNITDQKQAETWGTFVKQCKLWPFVRTLSGPVKHADVAGLLNRADIVVSALYPLSARGIEALACGRAYVSAGYDEPGYPWRVPEYSVEAFADTLIACAENWDKINYRTWAEERHNEADATAERLAIYERYVP
;
A
#
# COMPACT_ATOMS: atom_id res chain seq x y z
N MET A 1 22.04 -13.88 8.03
CA MET A 1 20.96 -14.28 8.94
C MET A 1 20.03 -15.26 8.25
N GLN A 2 19.42 -16.12 9.02
CA GLN A 2 18.32 -17.00 8.62
C GLN A 2 17.01 -16.38 9.11
N ILE A 3 16.14 -16.01 8.19
CA ILE A 3 14.94 -15.20 8.47
C ILE A 3 13.70 -16.03 8.13
N VAL A 4 12.84 -16.31 9.09
CA VAL A 4 11.53 -16.89 8.85
C VAL A 4 10.46 -15.80 8.96
N LYS A 5 9.60 -15.72 7.94
CA LYS A 5 8.44 -14.84 7.89
C LYS A 5 7.18 -15.64 8.17
N GLN A 6 6.48 -15.30 9.20
CA GLN A 6 5.20 -15.92 9.54
C GLN A 6 4.06 -15.07 9.01
N MET A 7 3.24 -15.65 8.14
CA MET A 7 2.06 -15.02 7.61
C MET A 7 0.95 -16.05 7.38
N ARG A 8 -0.30 -15.60 7.50
CA ARG A 8 -1.44 -16.40 7.09
C ARG A 8 -1.59 -16.32 5.56
N GLN A 9 -1.82 -17.47 4.93
CA GLN A 9 -2.14 -17.50 3.51
C GLN A 9 -3.49 -16.81 3.30
N GLU A 10 -3.43 -15.54 2.96
CA GLU A 10 -4.58 -14.78 2.51
C GLU A 10 -4.26 -14.32 1.09
N LYS A 11 -5.15 -14.52 0.14
CA LYS A 11 -5.04 -13.94 -1.22
C LYS A 11 -5.16 -12.41 -1.14
N SER A 12 -4.27 -11.77 -0.39
CA SER A 12 -4.34 -10.36 -0.01
C SER A 12 -3.06 -9.61 -0.36
N GLY A 13 -3.14 -8.29 -0.31
CA GLY A 13 -1.97 -7.41 -0.51
C GLY A 13 -0.85 -7.62 0.53
N LEU A 14 -1.15 -8.23 1.68
CA LEU A 14 -0.19 -8.54 2.72
C LEU A 14 0.74 -9.69 2.34
N GLU A 15 0.18 -10.77 1.76
CA GLU A 15 0.97 -11.90 1.24
C GLU A 15 2.01 -11.40 0.24
N ARG A 16 1.59 -10.53 -0.67
CA ARG A 16 2.47 -9.91 -1.64
C ARG A 16 3.60 -9.11 -0.98
N THR A 17 3.28 -8.25 -0.01
CA THR A 17 4.28 -7.47 0.71
C THR A 17 5.28 -8.38 1.42
N CYS A 18 4.82 -9.46 2.03
CA CYS A 18 5.69 -10.44 2.68
C CYS A 18 6.63 -11.13 1.68
N LEU A 19 6.13 -11.52 0.50
CA LEU A 19 6.92 -12.10 -0.58
C LEU A 19 7.95 -11.11 -1.15
N GLU A 20 7.57 -9.85 -1.33
CA GLU A 20 8.47 -8.79 -1.78
C GLU A 20 9.62 -8.59 -0.77
N HIS A 21 9.30 -8.49 0.52
CA HIS A 21 10.32 -8.41 1.58
C HIS A 21 11.26 -9.62 1.53
N ALA A 22 10.71 -10.84 1.44
CA ALA A 22 11.52 -12.06 1.40
C ALA A 22 12.46 -12.10 0.18
N LYS A 23 11.98 -11.67 -0.99
CA LYS A 23 12.76 -11.58 -2.22
C LYS A 23 13.97 -10.64 -2.06
N TYR A 24 13.77 -9.47 -1.48
CA TYR A 24 14.85 -8.49 -1.30
C TYR A 24 15.82 -8.88 -0.19
N GLU A 25 15.36 -9.46 0.91
CA GLU A 25 16.22 -10.01 1.96
C GLU A 25 17.08 -11.18 1.43
N ALA A 26 16.51 -12.05 0.59
CA ALA A 26 17.25 -13.11 -0.09
C ALA A 26 18.30 -12.54 -1.06
N ARG A 27 17.99 -11.50 -1.81
CA ARG A 27 18.94 -10.79 -2.68
C ARG A 27 20.08 -10.14 -1.89
N ALA A 28 19.81 -9.70 -0.67
CA ALA A 28 20.82 -9.18 0.26
C ALA A 28 21.71 -10.28 0.89
N GLY A 29 21.57 -11.53 0.46
CA GLY A 29 22.40 -12.65 0.89
C GLY A 29 21.91 -13.39 2.14
N HIS A 30 20.66 -13.16 2.57
CA HIS A 30 20.07 -13.86 3.70
C HIS A 30 19.31 -15.12 3.24
N VAL A 31 19.25 -16.12 4.11
CA VAL A 31 18.40 -17.30 3.89
C VAL A 31 17.01 -16.98 4.42
N VAL A 32 16.00 -17.02 3.57
CA VAL A 32 14.65 -16.61 3.92
C VAL A 32 13.66 -17.74 3.65
N ALA A 33 12.71 -17.92 4.55
CA ALA A 33 11.56 -18.80 4.37
C ALA A 33 10.27 -18.11 4.79
N ILE A 34 9.15 -18.51 4.19
CA ILE A 34 7.81 -18.06 4.56
C ILE A 34 7.01 -19.25 5.04
N ARG A 35 6.39 -19.13 6.20
CA ARG A 35 5.57 -20.19 6.81
C ARG A 35 4.20 -19.68 7.23
N GLU A 36 3.23 -20.58 7.23
CA GLU A 36 1.98 -20.37 7.95
C GLU A 36 2.17 -20.42 9.47
N PRO A 37 1.24 -19.90 10.27
CA PRO A 37 1.30 -19.98 11.72
C PRO A 37 1.38 -21.42 12.25
N GLN A 38 0.81 -22.37 11.52
CA GLN A 38 0.85 -23.80 11.85
C GLN A 38 2.17 -24.49 11.47
N GLY A 39 3.12 -23.73 10.91
CA GLY A 39 4.44 -24.22 10.51
C GLY A 39 4.55 -24.73 9.09
N GLN A 40 3.46 -24.77 8.31
CA GLN A 40 3.52 -25.19 6.90
C GLN A 40 4.42 -24.24 6.11
N LEU A 41 5.40 -24.80 5.41
CA LEU A 41 6.30 -24.03 4.56
C LEU A 41 5.58 -23.61 3.27
N LEU A 42 5.54 -22.31 3.01
CA LEU A 42 4.96 -21.74 1.80
C LEU A 42 6.01 -21.37 0.76
N TRP A 43 7.21 -20.98 1.21
CA TRP A 43 8.31 -20.58 0.34
C TRP A 43 9.66 -20.75 1.02
N GLY A 44 10.71 -21.07 0.24
CA GLY A 44 12.08 -21.27 0.73
C GLY A 44 12.35 -22.70 1.22
N GLN A 45 13.34 -22.85 2.09
CA GLN A 45 13.74 -24.14 2.68
C GLN A 45 13.51 -24.10 4.19
N ASP A 46 13.46 -25.28 4.82
CA ASP A 46 13.33 -25.40 6.26
C ASP A 46 14.69 -25.21 6.96
N PHE A 47 14.69 -24.39 8.02
CA PHE A 47 15.86 -24.11 8.86
C PHE A 47 15.46 -23.53 10.21
N GLU A 48 16.37 -23.54 11.17
CA GLU A 48 16.23 -22.82 12.42
C GLU A 48 16.50 -21.31 12.21
N PRO A 49 15.56 -20.42 12.51
CA PRO A 49 15.72 -19.00 12.23
C PRO A 49 16.58 -18.27 13.28
N ASP A 50 17.38 -17.32 12.81
CA ASP A 50 17.94 -16.26 13.66
C ASP A 50 16.88 -15.20 13.96
N VAL A 51 16.00 -14.91 12.99
CA VAL A 51 14.95 -13.92 13.08
C VAL A 51 13.61 -14.50 12.63
N LEU A 52 12.59 -14.35 13.45
CA LEU A 52 11.19 -14.63 13.13
C LEU A 52 10.43 -13.33 12.97
N THR A 53 9.97 -13.02 11.76
CA THR A 53 9.12 -11.87 11.50
C THR A 53 7.65 -12.27 11.42
N ILE A 54 6.77 -11.54 12.09
CA ILE A 54 5.33 -11.81 12.13
C ILE A 54 4.61 -10.67 11.44
N HIS A 55 3.88 -10.98 10.37
CA HIS A 55 3.29 -9.99 9.46
C HIS A 55 1.80 -9.77 9.63
N SER A 56 1.06 -10.25 10.47
CA SER A 56 -0.38 -9.98 10.63
C SER A 56 -1.09 -10.93 11.54
N GLN A 57 -0.40 -11.89 12.04
CA GLN A 57 -1.08 -12.90 12.80
C GLN A 57 -0.83 -12.81 14.28
N MET A 58 -1.87 -13.08 15.01
CA MET A 58 -2.02 -12.80 16.40
C MET A 58 -1.88 -14.03 17.29
N SER A 59 -1.56 -15.18 16.73
CA SER A 59 -1.27 -16.38 17.50
C SER A 59 0.03 -16.98 17.02
N PRO A 60 1.13 -16.81 17.74
CA PRO A 60 2.38 -17.49 17.41
C PRO A 60 2.23 -18.96 17.77
N THR A 61 1.69 -19.76 16.87
CA THR A 61 1.66 -21.21 17.05
C THR A 61 3.01 -21.82 16.69
N PHE A 62 3.79 -21.12 15.86
CA PHE A 62 5.16 -21.48 15.51
C PHE A 62 6.13 -20.56 16.27
N TYR A 63 6.79 -21.12 17.28
CA TYR A 63 7.61 -20.36 18.20
C TYR A 63 9.02 -20.94 18.27
N HIS A 64 10.00 -20.16 17.87
CA HIS A 64 11.41 -20.47 18.10
C HIS A 64 11.91 -19.64 19.27
N GLU A 65 12.25 -20.32 20.37
CA GLU A 65 12.66 -19.63 21.62
C GLU A 65 13.91 -18.77 21.42
N LYS A 66 14.83 -19.22 20.58
CA LYS A 66 16.13 -18.56 20.36
C LYS A 66 16.12 -17.48 19.30
N ALA A 67 15.12 -17.45 18.44
CA ALA A 67 15.05 -16.46 17.36
C ALA A 67 14.65 -15.08 17.90
N ALA A 68 15.23 -14.03 17.35
CA ALA A 68 14.73 -12.67 17.52
C ALA A 68 13.33 -12.53 16.89
N LYS A 69 12.39 -11.94 17.64
CA LYS A 69 10.97 -11.87 17.25
C LYS A 69 10.57 -10.45 16.92
N VAL A 70 10.25 -10.22 15.67
CA VAL A 70 9.94 -8.90 15.14
C VAL A 70 8.53 -8.89 14.57
N PHE A 71 7.69 -7.97 15.05
CA PHE A 71 6.35 -7.76 14.49
C PHE A 71 6.37 -6.64 13.45
N ILE A 72 5.91 -6.93 12.25
CA ILE A 72 5.79 -5.96 11.16
C ILE A 72 4.38 -5.39 11.14
N CYS A 73 4.26 -4.11 11.45
CA CYS A 73 2.99 -3.40 11.52
C CYS A 73 2.52 -2.98 10.13
N HIS A 74 1.39 -3.49 9.69
CA HIS A 74 0.78 -3.18 8.38
C HIS A 74 -0.44 -2.26 8.53
N GLY A 75 -0.30 -1.15 9.21
CA GLY A 75 -1.37 -0.19 9.45
C GLY A 75 -1.52 0.18 10.92
N GLU A 76 -2.45 1.06 11.21
CA GLU A 76 -2.73 1.47 12.58
C GLU A 76 -3.31 0.32 13.41
N PRO A 77 -2.98 0.23 14.72
CA PRO A 77 -3.55 -0.79 15.60
C PRO A 77 -5.07 -0.80 15.60
N LEU A 78 -5.69 0.38 15.56
CA LEU A 78 -7.15 0.53 15.56
C LEU A 78 -7.78 0.23 14.19
N SER A 79 -7.09 0.53 13.08
CA SER A 79 -7.58 0.19 11.73
C SER A 79 -7.48 -1.31 11.45
N SER A 80 -6.62 -2.01 12.15
CA SER A 80 -6.48 -3.46 12.10
C SER A 80 -7.73 -4.19 12.63
N VAL A 81 -8.51 -3.56 13.49
CA VAL A 81 -9.80 -4.10 13.98
C VAL A 81 -10.75 -4.41 12.83
N GLY A 82 -10.77 -3.58 11.78
CA GLY A 82 -11.57 -3.83 10.57
C GLY A 82 -11.06 -4.98 9.70
N ASN A 83 -9.84 -5.47 9.92
CA ASN A 83 -9.22 -6.56 9.18
C ASN A 83 -9.20 -7.90 9.95
N GLY A 84 -10.01 -8.02 11.01
CA GLY A 84 -10.11 -9.25 11.81
C GLY A 84 -8.99 -9.44 12.84
N VAL A 85 -8.15 -8.43 13.02
CA VAL A 85 -7.11 -8.40 14.03
C VAL A 85 -7.62 -7.58 15.21
N SER A 86 -7.86 -8.23 16.35
CA SER A 86 -8.27 -7.48 17.54
C SER A 86 -7.07 -6.77 18.17
N PHE A 87 -7.27 -5.55 18.62
CA PHE A 87 -6.26 -4.80 19.38
C PHE A 87 -5.78 -5.59 20.62
N LYS A 88 -6.69 -6.34 21.26
CA LYS A 88 -6.35 -7.25 22.35
C LYS A 88 -5.28 -8.27 21.95
N ALA A 89 -5.41 -8.87 20.78
CA ALA A 89 -4.44 -9.86 20.30
C ALA A 89 -3.05 -9.24 20.04
N VAL A 90 -2.98 -7.97 19.64
CA VAL A 90 -1.69 -7.24 19.58
C VAL A 90 -1.09 -7.07 20.95
N LEU A 91 -1.89 -6.69 21.96
CA LEU A 91 -1.44 -6.53 23.33
C LEU A 91 -0.97 -7.86 23.92
N ASP A 92 -1.66 -8.95 23.64
CA ASP A 92 -1.29 -10.30 24.08
C ASP A 92 0.03 -10.78 23.41
N LEU A 93 0.28 -10.36 22.16
CA LEU A 93 1.50 -10.70 21.41
C LEU A 93 2.72 -9.85 21.83
N ALA A 94 2.51 -8.60 22.16
CA ALA A 94 3.59 -7.64 22.41
C ALA A 94 4.65 -8.09 23.44
N PRO A 95 4.30 -8.76 24.57
CA PRO A 95 5.29 -9.30 25.50
C PRO A 95 6.23 -10.33 24.90
N LEU A 96 5.77 -11.05 23.87
CA LEU A 96 6.51 -12.12 23.20
C LEU A 96 7.46 -11.62 22.12
N MET A 97 7.35 -10.34 21.72
CA MET A 97 8.14 -9.73 20.66
C MET A 97 9.33 -8.97 21.22
N ASP A 98 10.46 -8.96 20.53
CA ASP A 98 11.62 -8.14 20.87
C ASP A 98 11.39 -6.69 20.46
N CYS A 99 10.86 -6.47 19.26
CA CYS A 99 10.48 -5.13 18.79
C CYS A 99 9.35 -5.17 17.76
N PHE A 100 8.84 -3.98 17.45
CA PHE A 100 7.92 -3.73 16.35
C PHE A 100 8.63 -2.90 15.27
N ILE A 101 8.22 -3.08 14.01
CA ILE A 101 8.60 -2.22 12.89
C ILE A 101 7.33 -1.71 12.25
N CYS A 102 7.17 -0.39 12.16
CA CYS A 102 6.12 0.25 11.40
C CYS A 102 6.69 0.96 10.16
N MET A 103 5.89 1.01 9.09
CA MET A 103 6.30 1.60 7.82
C MET A 103 5.78 3.03 7.65
N ARG A 104 5.38 3.68 8.75
CA ARG A 104 4.82 5.03 8.73
C ARG A 104 5.12 5.79 10.00
N THR A 105 5.60 6.99 9.82
CA THR A 105 5.91 7.90 10.95
C THR A 105 4.66 8.24 11.76
N ALA A 106 3.53 8.44 11.10
CA ALA A 106 2.26 8.78 11.76
C ALA A 106 1.74 7.67 12.70
N GLU A 107 2.04 6.40 12.44
CA GLU A 107 1.63 5.26 13.26
C GLU A 107 2.57 4.98 14.43
N TYR A 108 3.81 5.45 14.32
CA TYR A 108 4.88 5.19 15.29
C TYR A 108 4.50 5.50 16.74
N PRO A 109 3.89 6.66 17.07
CA PRO A 109 3.60 6.99 18.47
C PRO A 109 2.70 5.95 19.14
N VAL A 110 1.70 5.45 18.42
CA VAL A 110 0.75 4.46 18.96
C VAL A 110 1.41 3.10 19.16
N TRP A 111 2.16 2.65 18.16
CA TRP A 111 2.88 1.37 18.25
C TRP A 111 3.96 1.40 19.34
N ASN A 112 4.66 2.51 19.48
CA ASN A 112 5.74 2.65 20.47
C ASN A 112 5.23 2.72 21.93
N LEU A 113 3.95 3.03 22.15
CA LEU A 113 3.31 2.88 23.46
C LEU A 113 3.13 1.41 23.87
N ILE A 114 3.01 0.52 22.90
CA ILE A 114 2.77 -0.91 23.14
C ILE A 114 4.09 -1.65 23.30
N LYS A 115 5.03 -1.42 22.39
CA LYS A 115 6.35 -2.06 22.35
C LYS A 115 7.35 -1.12 21.68
N ARG A 116 8.64 -1.26 22.01
CA ARG A 116 9.71 -0.55 21.30
C ARG A 116 9.53 -0.73 19.79
N THR A 117 9.32 0.37 19.09
CA THR A 117 9.00 0.39 17.67
C THR A 117 10.07 1.14 16.89
N TYR A 118 10.40 0.65 15.72
CA TYR A 118 11.26 1.32 14.76
C TYR A 118 10.42 1.73 13.55
N VAL A 119 10.79 2.84 12.94
CA VAL A 119 10.19 3.28 11.67
C VAL A 119 11.13 2.89 10.54
N THR A 120 10.60 2.25 9.51
CA THR A 120 11.30 2.05 8.24
C THR A 120 10.47 2.65 7.12
N ARG A 121 11.12 2.98 6.02
CA ARG A 121 10.38 3.41 4.83
C ARG A 121 9.52 2.26 4.28
N LYS A 122 8.44 2.60 3.61
CA LYS A 122 7.66 1.64 2.83
C LYS A 122 8.23 1.57 1.42
N GLY A 123 8.70 0.41 1.04
CA GLY A 123 9.30 0.19 -0.27
C GLY A 123 8.33 -0.24 -1.36
N VAL A 124 8.82 -0.20 -2.58
CA VAL A 124 8.20 -0.71 -3.80
C VAL A 124 9.25 -1.37 -4.68
N ASP A 125 8.91 -2.46 -5.32
CA ASP A 125 9.79 -3.14 -6.28
C ASP A 125 9.90 -2.29 -7.57
N LEU A 126 11.00 -1.55 -7.69
CA LEU A 126 11.26 -0.65 -8.82
C LEU A 126 11.56 -1.38 -10.13
N GLU A 127 11.82 -2.70 -10.11
CA GLU A 127 11.97 -3.51 -11.31
C GLU A 127 10.62 -3.89 -11.89
N VAL A 128 9.62 -4.13 -11.03
CA VAL A 128 8.25 -4.47 -11.43
C VAL A 128 7.46 -3.22 -11.78
N PHE A 129 7.55 -2.19 -10.93
CA PHE A 129 6.86 -0.91 -11.14
C PHE A 129 7.82 0.09 -11.78
N THR A 130 7.74 0.17 -13.10
CA THR A 130 8.58 1.05 -13.92
C THR A 130 7.74 1.75 -14.98
N PRO A 131 8.13 2.94 -15.46
CA PRO A 131 7.50 3.57 -16.61
C PRO A 131 7.54 2.64 -17.83
N ILE A 132 6.39 2.49 -18.52
CA ILE A 132 6.26 1.70 -19.74
C ILE A 132 5.93 2.66 -20.88
N GLU A 133 6.81 2.72 -21.87
CA GLU A 133 6.59 3.54 -23.07
C GLU A 133 5.57 2.90 -24.01
N GLY A 134 4.85 3.73 -24.76
CA GLY A 134 3.92 3.26 -25.81
C GLY A 134 2.65 2.58 -25.26
N VAL A 135 2.41 2.58 -23.95
CA VAL A 135 1.20 1.99 -23.37
C VAL A 135 -0.03 2.78 -23.80
N GLN A 136 -1.10 2.07 -24.20
CA GLN A 136 -2.36 2.69 -24.53
C GLN A 136 -2.96 3.36 -23.30
N LYS A 137 -3.11 4.68 -23.33
CA LYS A 137 -3.68 5.46 -22.22
C LYS A 137 -5.15 5.15 -21.98
N LEU A 138 -5.60 5.33 -20.76
CA LEU A 138 -7.02 5.39 -20.43
C LEU A 138 -7.64 6.65 -21.06
N GLU A 139 -8.95 6.61 -21.31
CA GLU A 139 -9.70 7.77 -21.81
C GLU A 139 -9.65 8.94 -20.82
N GLY A 140 -9.49 10.16 -21.33
CA GLY A 140 -9.56 11.40 -20.53
C GLY A 140 -8.30 12.25 -20.62
N GLU A 141 -8.48 13.54 -20.35
CA GLU A 141 -7.43 14.55 -20.30
C GLU A 141 -7.64 15.45 -19.06
N PRO A 142 -7.05 15.06 -17.91
CA PRO A 142 -6.28 13.85 -17.63
C PRO A 142 -7.14 12.60 -17.43
N ALA A 143 -6.51 11.41 -17.62
CA ALA A 143 -7.03 10.12 -17.21
C ALA A 143 -6.69 9.87 -15.73
N ILE A 144 -7.70 9.86 -14.87
CA ILE A 144 -7.55 9.71 -13.41
C ILE A 144 -7.97 8.30 -13.02
N LEU A 145 -7.13 7.58 -12.29
CA LEU A 145 -7.39 6.22 -11.87
C LEU A 145 -7.55 6.11 -10.35
N TYR A 146 -8.70 5.62 -9.91
CA TYR A 146 -8.92 5.13 -8.57
C TYR A 146 -8.75 3.61 -8.55
N TYR A 147 -7.68 3.12 -7.94
CA TYR A 147 -7.34 1.70 -7.86
C TYR A 147 -7.13 1.28 -6.40
N GLU A 148 -8.20 1.11 -5.66
CA GLU A 148 -8.19 0.74 -4.26
C GLU A 148 -9.26 -0.31 -3.95
N ASN A 149 -8.99 -1.17 -2.96
CA ASN A 149 -10.05 -2.00 -2.37
C ASN A 149 -11.11 -1.12 -1.74
N GLN A 150 -12.37 -1.33 -2.09
CA GLN A 150 -13.50 -0.53 -1.59
C GLN A 150 -13.97 -1.02 -0.21
N ARG A 151 -13.05 -1.09 0.75
CA ARG A 151 -13.36 -1.49 2.13
C ARG A 151 -13.27 -0.29 3.07
N GLY A 152 -14.34 -0.02 3.82
CA GLY A 152 -14.32 0.96 4.91
C GLY A 152 -13.80 2.35 4.51
N VAL A 153 -12.65 2.73 5.04
CA VAL A 153 -12.01 4.05 4.80
C VAL A 153 -11.56 4.29 3.35
N ARG A 154 -11.57 3.26 2.51
CA ARG A 154 -11.25 3.35 1.08
C ARG A 154 -12.52 3.57 0.25
N ASN A 155 -13.29 4.58 0.61
CA ASN A 155 -14.56 4.86 -0.03
C ASN A 155 -14.36 5.63 -1.35
N PRO A 156 -14.73 5.07 -2.50
CA PRO A 156 -14.60 5.74 -3.80
C PRO A 156 -15.54 6.95 -3.96
N LEU A 157 -16.51 7.12 -3.08
CA LEU A 157 -17.39 8.30 -3.11
C LEU A 157 -16.62 9.60 -2.85
N TYR A 158 -15.56 9.56 -2.04
CA TYR A 158 -14.78 10.74 -1.73
C TYR A 158 -14.11 11.36 -2.97
N PRO A 159 -13.25 10.64 -3.72
CA PRO A 159 -12.70 11.17 -4.97
C PRO A 159 -13.79 11.48 -6.00
N LEU A 160 -14.91 10.75 -6.02
CA LEU A 160 -16.01 11.02 -6.94
C LEU A 160 -16.70 12.36 -6.63
N CYS A 161 -16.94 12.66 -5.35
CA CYS A 161 -17.49 13.98 -4.95
C CYS A 161 -16.55 15.11 -5.34
N ALA A 162 -15.24 14.93 -5.20
CA ALA A 162 -14.24 15.89 -5.65
C ALA A 162 -14.27 16.08 -7.18
N MET A 163 -14.47 14.98 -7.92
CA MET A 163 -14.59 15.05 -9.39
C MET A 163 -15.73 15.93 -9.87
N ALA A 164 -16.80 16.10 -9.12
CA ALA A 164 -17.89 17.02 -9.47
C ALA A 164 -17.41 18.48 -9.60
N GLN A 165 -16.38 18.87 -8.83
CA GLN A 165 -15.73 20.18 -8.95
C GLN A 165 -14.68 20.18 -10.05
N VAL A 166 -13.90 19.09 -10.16
CA VAL A 166 -12.86 18.93 -11.19
C VAL A 166 -13.45 19.08 -12.59
N TRP A 167 -14.59 18.44 -12.89
CA TRP A 167 -15.22 18.49 -14.21
C TRP A 167 -15.72 19.88 -14.64
N LYS A 168 -15.99 20.77 -13.69
CA LYS A 168 -16.34 22.17 -14.01
C LYS A 168 -15.16 22.91 -14.63
N LYS A 169 -13.94 22.61 -14.21
CA LYS A 169 -12.71 23.22 -14.72
C LYS A 169 -12.06 22.40 -15.83
N LEU A 170 -12.14 21.07 -15.73
CA LEU A 170 -11.50 20.11 -16.62
C LEU A 170 -12.55 19.13 -17.21
N PRO A 171 -13.37 19.58 -18.17
CA PRO A 171 -14.51 18.78 -18.67
C PRO A 171 -14.09 17.53 -19.44
N ARG A 172 -12.84 17.45 -19.90
CA ARG A 172 -12.28 16.25 -20.56
C ARG A 172 -11.68 15.23 -19.62
N ALA A 173 -11.51 15.55 -18.33
CA ALA A 173 -11.04 14.61 -17.33
C ALA A 173 -11.99 13.41 -17.19
N ARG A 174 -11.45 12.22 -17.02
CA ARG A 174 -12.23 10.99 -16.77
C ARG A 174 -11.71 10.27 -15.56
N LEU A 175 -12.63 9.83 -14.70
CA LEU A 175 -12.32 9.00 -13.55
C LEU A 175 -12.56 7.53 -13.90
N HIS A 176 -11.52 6.75 -13.81
CA HIS A 176 -11.57 5.30 -13.94
C HIS A 176 -11.55 4.67 -12.55
N VAL A 177 -12.61 3.95 -12.20
CA VAL A 177 -12.71 3.23 -10.94
C VAL A 177 -12.46 1.76 -11.17
N PHE A 178 -11.40 1.25 -10.55
CA PHE A 178 -11.00 -0.14 -10.68
C PHE A 178 -11.16 -0.90 -9.35
N ASN A 179 -11.26 -2.24 -9.47
CA ASN A 179 -11.30 -3.17 -8.35
C ASN A 179 -12.61 -3.19 -7.54
N ILE A 180 -13.75 -3.12 -8.24
CA ILE A 180 -15.03 -3.48 -7.65
C ILE A 180 -15.10 -5.02 -7.62
N THR A 181 -14.68 -5.61 -6.50
CA THR A 181 -14.60 -7.07 -6.34
C THR A 181 -15.91 -7.70 -5.84
N ASP A 182 -16.81 -6.88 -5.31
CA ASP A 182 -18.10 -7.29 -4.78
C ASP A 182 -19.22 -6.87 -5.72
N GLN A 183 -20.01 -7.82 -6.20
CA GLN A 183 -21.12 -7.55 -7.13
C GLN A 183 -22.12 -6.55 -6.56
N LYS A 184 -22.47 -6.65 -5.27
CA LYS A 184 -23.39 -5.73 -4.61
C LYS A 184 -22.84 -4.30 -4.54
N GLN A 185 -21.55 -4.16 -4.30
CA GLN A 185 -20.87 -2.86 -4.34
C GLN A 185 -20.83 -2.30 -5.77
N ALA A 186 -20.58 -3.16 -6.77
CA ALA A 186 -20.62 -2.78 -8.17
C ALA A 186 -21.99 -2.26 -8.61
N GLU A 187 -23.07 -2.95 -8.19
CA GLU A 187 -24.44 -2.53 -8.45
C GLU A 187 -24.80 -1.20 -7.77
N THR A 188 -24.40 -1.05 -6.49
CA THR A 188 -24.62 0.19 -5.73
C THR A 188 -23.88 1.35 -6.38
N TRP A 189 -22.62 1.14 -6.76
CA TRP A 189 -21.80 2.11 -7.48
C TRP A 189 -22.39 2.50 -8.83
N GLY A 190 -22.76 1.50 -9.63
CA GLY A 190 -23.39 1.71 -10.94
C GLY A 190 -24.70 2.50 -10.83
N THR A 191 -25.53 2.20 -9.83
CA THR A 191 -26.76 2.93 -9.52
C THR A 191 -26.46 4.37 -9.16
N PHE A 192 -25.49 4.62 -8.28
CA PHE A 192 -25.09 5.97 -7.89
C PHE A 192 -24.61 6.80 -9.10
N VAL A 193 -23.68 6.24 -9.88
CA VAL A 193 -23.14 6.89 -11.09
C VAL A 193 -24.26 7.24 -12.07
N LYS A 194 -25.26 6.35 -12.24
CA LYS A 194 -26.41 6.56 -13.11
C LYS A 194 -27.35 7.62 -12.57
N GLN A 195 -27.73 7.56 -11.30
CA GLN A 195 -28.64 8.52 -10.67
C GLN A 195 -28.07 9.94 -10.64
N CYS A 196 -26.77 10.05 -10.37
CA CYS A 196 -26.06 11.34 -10.39
C CYS A 196 -25.70 11.81 -11.81
N LYS A 197 -26.07 11.08 -12.86
CA LYS A 197 -25.74 11.36 -14.27
C LYS A 197 -24.25 11.53 -14.53
N LEU A 198 -23.41 10.75 -13.83
CA LEU A 198 -21.95 10.84 -13.90
C LEU A 198 -21.34 9.92 -14.96
N TRP A 199 -22.14 9.07 -15.58
CA TRP A 199 -21.69 8.10 -16.60
C TRP A 199 -20.88 8.69 -17.77
N PRO A 200 -21.02 9.96 -18.19
CA PRO A 200 -20.15 10.52 -19.22
C PRO A 200 -18.70 10.71 -18.74
N PHE A 201 -18.50 10.82 -17.44
CA PHE A 201 -17.24 11.19 -16.82
C PHE A 201 -16.55 10.03 -16.07
N VAL A 202 -17.31 8.99 -15.73
CA VAL A 202 -16.83 7.85 -14.95
C VAL A 202 -16.81 6.59 -15.79
N ARG A 203 -15.72 5.85 -15.71
CA ARG A 203 -15.59 4.51 -16.28
C ARG A 203 -15.38 3.51 -15.17
N THR A 204 -16.17 2.46 -15.16
CA THR A 204 -15.95 1.33 -14.25
C THR A 204 -15.19 0.26 -15.00
N LEU A 205 -14.02 -0.08 -14.50
CA LEU A 205 -13.20 -1.16 -15.03
C LEU A 205 -13.43 -2.39 -14.15
N SER A 206 -14.05 -3.41 -14.71
CA SER A 206 -14.40 -4.65 -13.99
C SER A 206 -13.38 -5.76 -14.20
N GLY A 207 -13.26 -6.61 -13.19
CA GLY A 207 -12.48 -7.83 -13.24
C GLY A 207 -11.24 -7.79 -12.33
N PRO A 208 -10.79 -8.95 -11.85
CA PRO A 208 -9.56 -9.03 -11.07
C PRO A 208 -8.37 -8.71 -11.95
N VAL A 209 -7.59 -7.72 -11.58
CA VAL A 209 -6.26 -7.49 -12.17
C VAL A 209 -5.29 -8.42 -11.50
N LYS A 210 -4.63 -9.25 -12.27
CA LYS A 210 -3.49 -10.03 -11.77
C LYS A 210 -2.40 -9.07 -11.32
N HIS A 211 -1.67 -9.44 -10.29
CA HIS A 211 -0.60 -8.58 -9.78
C HIS A 211 0.41 -8.18 -10.86
N ALA A 212 0.77 -9.10 -11.74
CA ALA A 212 1.67 -8.84 -12.86
C ALA A 212 1.17 -7.73 -13.81
N ASP A 213 -0.15 -7.51 -13.87
CA ASP A 213 -0.76 -6.54 -14.80
C ASP A 213 -0.96 -5.17 -14.15
N VAL A 214 -0.72 -5.03 -12.83
CA VAL A 214 -0.96 -3.78 -12.09
C VAL A 214 -0.07 -2.65 -12.61
N ALA A 215 1.21 -2.92 -12.85
CA ALA A 215 2.13 -1.93 -13.39
C ALA A 215 1.65 -1.41 -14.76
N GLY A 216 1.19 -2.31 -15.64
CA GLY A 216 0.59 -1.97 -16.93
C GLY A 216 -0.63 -1.06 -16.78
N LEU A 217 -1.52 -1.37 -15.82
CA LEU A 217 -2.70 -0.55 -15.54
C LEU A 217 -2.31 0.84 -15.04
N LEU A 218 -1.40 0.94 -14.05
CA LEU A 218 -0.95 2.22 -13.50
C LEU A 218 -0.32 3.10 -14.59
N ASN A 219 0.45 2.51 -15.49
CA ASN A 219 1.07 3.23 -16.62
C ASN A 219 0.07 3.82 -17.60
N ARG A 220 -1.16 3.34 -17.65
CA ARG A 220 -2.22 3.86 -18.52
C ARG A 220 -2.90 5.12 -17.98
N ALA A 221 -2.76 5.42 -16.70
CA ALA A 221 -3.28 6.63 -16.07
C ALA A 221 -2.28 7.79 -16.17
N ASP A 222 -2.76 9.01 -16.02
CA ASP A 222 -1.94 10.21 -15.82
C ASP A 222 -1.80 10.50 -14.33
N ILE A 223 -2.91 10.37 -13.59
CA ILE A 223 -2.98 10.61 -12.16
C ILE A 223 -3.63 9.40 -11.48
N VAL A 224 -3.05 8.94 -10.40
CA VAL A 224 -3.66 7.92 -9.53
C VAL A 224 -4.14 8.59 -8.26
N VAL A 225 -5.33 8.25 -7.82
CA VAL A 225 -5.93 8.83 -6.62
C VAL A 225 -6.32 7.76 -5.61
N SER A 226 -6.22 8.09 -4.33
CA SER A 226 -6.82 7.28 -3.27
C SER A 226 -7.60 8.14 -2.28
N ALA A 227 -8.63 7.53 -1.64
CA ALA A 227 -9.57 8.28 -0.82
C ALA A 227 -8.92 8.87 0.43
N LEU A 228 -8.31 8.06 1.29
CA LEU A 228 -7.99 8.48 2.64
C LEU A 228 -6.80 7.82 3.28
N TYR A 229 -6.35 6.76 2.71
CA TYR A 229 -5.38 5.97 3.40
C TYR A 229 -3.99 6.57 3.22
N PRO A 230 -3.33 6.99 4.34
CA PRO A 230 -1.99 7.50 4.24
C PRO A 230 -1.13 6.42 3.59
N LEU A 231 -0.29 6.78 2.65
CA LEU A 231 0.68 5.91 2.00
C LEU A 231 0.13 4.55 1.54
N SER A 232 -0.82 4.57 0.62
CA SER A 232 -1.28 3.36 -0.08
C SER A 232 -0.10 2.72 -0.84
N ALA A 233 -0.03 1.38 -0.85
CA ALA A 233 0.92 0.69 -1.73
C ALA A 233 0.71 1.11 -3.19
N ARG A 234 -0.54 1.32 -3.60
CA ARG A 234 -0.89 1.77 -4.95
C ARG A 234 -0.35 3.15 -5.29
N GLY A 235 -0.26 4.05 -4.29
CA GLY A 235 0.33 5.37 -4.47
C GLY A 235 1.81 5.29 -4.80
N ILE A 236 2.59 4.57 -4.00
CA ILE A 236 4.03 4.42 -4.27
C ILE A 236 4.32 3.61 -5.54
N GLU A 237 3.50 2.62 -5.87
CA GLU A 237 3.55 1.90 -7.13
C GLU A 237 3.29 2.83 -8.33
N ALA A 238 2.32 3.75 -8.20
CA ALA A 238 2.03 4.75 -9.22
C ALA A 238 3.22 5.71 -9.42
N LEU A 239 3.81 6.22 -8.33
CA LEU A 239 5.01 7.06 -8.39
C LEU A 239 6.16 6.32 -9.07
N ALA A 240 6.37 5.05 -8.73
CA ALA A 240 7.38 4.21 -9.36
C ALA A 240 7.14 4.01 -10.87
N CYS A 241 5.88 3.98 -11.31
CA CYS A 241 5.50 4.00 -12.72
C CYS A 241 5.58 5.39 -13.37
N GLY A 242 6.09 6.40 -12.68
CA GLY A 242 6.18 7.77 -13.19
C GLY A 242 4.82 8.49 -13.27
N ARG A 243 3.83 8.11 -12.46
CA ARG A 243 2.48 8.70 -12.44
C ARG A 243 2.29 9.56 -11.21
N ALA A 244 1.59 10.68 -11.36
CA ALA A 244 1.20 11.52 -10.24
C ALA A 244 0.31 10.74 -9.25
N TYR A 245 0.42 11.04 -7.97
CA TYR A 245 -0.42 10.45 -6.94
C TYR A 245 -1.04 11.53 -6.06
N VAL A 246 -2.35 11.55 -5.93
CA VAL A 246 -3.08 12.50 -5.08
C VAL A 246 -3.84 11.73 -4.01
N SER A 247 -3.55 12.05 -2.75
CA SER A 247 -4.20 11.42 -1.59
C SER A 247 -4.18 12.35 -0.39
N ALA A 248 -5.25 12.36 0.38
CA ALA A 248 -5.33 13.11 1.64
C ALA A 248 -4.34 12.60 2.71
N GLY A 249 -3.88 11.37 2.58
CA GLY A 249 -3.00 10.74 3.57
C GLY A 249 -1.55 10.58 3.14
N TYR A 250 -1.14 11.11 2.00
CA TYR A 250 0.25 11.08 1.59
C TYR A 250 0.95 12.36 2.06
N ASP A 251 1.65 12.27 3.17
CA ASP A 251 2.22 13.41 3.88
C ASP A 251 3.75 13.50 3.79
N GLU A 252 4.34 12.88 2.76
CA GLU A 252 5.79 12.96 2.53
C GLU A 252 6.26 14.42 2.37
N PRO A 253 7.26 14.84 3.14
CA PRO A 253 7.78 16.22 3.07
C PRO A 253 8.25 16.59 1.67
N GLY A 254 7.78 17.75 1.18
CA GLY A 254 8.12 18.28 -0.13
C GLY A 254 7.33 17.67 -1.29
N TYR A 255 6.43 16.71 -1.07
CA TYR A 255 5.57 16.21 -2.13
C TYR A 255 4.52 17.27 -2.52
N PRO A 256 4.42 17.64 -3.82
CA PRO A 256 3.63 18.81 -4.22
C PRO A 256 2.12 18.58 -4.19
N TRP A 257 1.64 17.35 -4.33
CA TRP A 257 0.21 17.03 -4.42
C TRP A 257 -0.35 16.47 -3.11
N ARG A 258 0.14 16.98 -2.00
CA ARG A 258 -0.42 16.71 -0.68
C ARG A 258 -1.76 17.43 -0.54
N VAL A 259 -2.81 16.70 -0.16
CA VAL A 259 -4.08 17.31 0.23
C VAL A 259 -3.94 17.86 1.65
N PRO A 260 -4.07 19.17 1.85
CA PRO A 260 -3.71 19.80 3.13
C PRO A 260 -4.64 19.44 4.28
N GLU A 261 -5.90 19.13 3.97
CA GLU A 261 -6.92 18.75 4.94
C GLU A 261 -7.88 17.71 4.38
N TYR A 262 -8.58 17.02 5.29
CA TYR A 262 -9.59 16.04 4.89
C TYR A 262 -10.90 16.73 4.51
N SER A 263 -10.93 17.31 3.32
CA SER A 263 -12.15 17.87 2.73
C SER A 263 -12.24 17.53 1.24
N VAL A 264 -13.47 17.49 0.72
CA VAL A 264 -13.74 17.25 -0.71
C VAL A 264 -13.18 18.41 -1.54
N GLU A 265 -13.28 19.61 -1.03
CA GLU A 265 -12.82 20.85 -1.65
C GLU A 265 -11.29 20.85 -1.79
N ALA A 266 -10.57 20.62 -0.68
CA ALA A 266 -9.11 20.57 -0.69
C ALA A 266 -8.58 19.45 -1.62
N PHE A 267 -9.28 18.31 -1.65
CA PHE A 267 -8.93 17.23 -2.58
C PHE A 267 -9.14 17.65 -4.04
N ALA A 268 -10.28 18.29 -4.35
CA ALA A 268 -10.58 18.75 -5.69
C ALA A 268 -9.58 19.82 -6.17
N ASP A 269 -9.25 20.79 -5.32
CA ASP A 269 -8.28 21.85 -5.65
C ASP A 269 -6.88 21.28 -5.88
N THR A 270 -6.43 20.34 -5.03
CA THR A 270 -5.16 19.63 -5.22
C THR A 270 -5.16 18.83 -6.52
N LEU A 271 -6.26 18.14 -6.83
CA LEU A 271 -6.37 17.34 -8.04
C LEU A 271 -6.35 18.20 -9.31
N ILE A 272 -7.01 19.38 -9.27
CA ILE A 272 -6.97 20.35 -10.37
C ILE A 272 -5.54 20.88 -10.56
N ALA A 273 -4.88 21.32 -9.49
CA ALA A 273 -3.50 21.79 -9.55
C ALA A 273 -2.53 20.72 -10.05
N CYS A 274 -2.74 19.47 -9.62
CA CYS A 274 -1.99 18.33 -10.15
C CYS A 274 -2.26 18.14 -11.64
N ALA A 275 -3.52 18.16 -12.07
CA ALA A 275 -3.92 17.96 -13.46
C ALA A 275 -3.34 19.00 -14.44
N GLU A 276 -3.07 20.21 -13.95
CA GLU A 276 -2.45 21.29 -14.73
C GLU A 276 -0.91 21.17 -14.82
N ASN A 277 -0.29 20.31 -14.00
CA ASN A 277 1.16 20.29 -13.85
C ASN A 277 1.77 18.87 -13.69
N TRP A 278 0.97 17.81 -13.81
CA TRP A 278 1.42 16.44 -13.50
C TRP A 278 2.61 15.97 -14.36
N ASP A 279 2.72 16.45 -15.59
CA ASP A 279 3.77 16.11 -16.55
C ASP A 279 5.11 16.82 -16.31
N LYS A 280 5.13 17.80 -15.39
CA LYS A 280 6.31 18.61 -15.07
C LYS A 280 7.20 18.01 -13.97
N ILE A 281 6.78 16.92 -13.35
CA ILE A 281 7.45 16.31 -12.20
C ILE A 281 7.94 14.91 -12.53
N ASN A 282 9.17 14.61 -12.16
CA ASN A 282 9.69 13.25 -12.26
C ASN A 282 9.31 12.42 -11.02
N TYR A 283 8.15 11.79 -11.06
CA TYR A 283 7.65 10.95 -9.97
C TYR A 283 8.48 9.68 -9.77
N ARG A 284 9.10 9.18 -10.83
CA ARG A 284 9.97 8.01 -10.75
C ARG A 284 11.16 8.28 -9.84
N THR A 285 11.86 9.39 -10.02
CA THR A 285 12.96 9.81 -9.13
C THR A 285 12.50 9.94 -7.68
N TRP A 286 11.30 10.49 -7.47
CA TRP A 286 10.70 10.57 -6.13
C TRP A 286 10.55 9.19 -5.48
N ALA A 287 10.07 8.19 -6.22
CA ALA A 287 9.94 6.83 -5.74
C ALA A 287 11.30 6.16 -5.48
N GLU A 288 12.27 6.39 -6.35
CA GLU A 288 13.63 5.86 -6.21
C GLU A 288 14.32 6.37 -4.92
N GLU A 289 14.21 7.65 -4.63
CA GLU A 289 14.83 8.26 -3.46
C GLU A 289 14.16 7.88 -2.13
N ARG A 290 12.85 7.68 -2.12
CA ARG A 290 12.06 7.57 -0.88
C ARG A 290 11.42 6.21 -0.64
N HIS A 291 11.18 5.45 -1.70
CA HIS A 291 10.39 4.23 -1.67
C HIS A 291 11.08 3.02 -2.31
N ASN A 292 12.39 3.05 -2.47
CA ASN A 292 13.14 1.90 -2.97
C ASN A 292 13.06 0.74 -1.98
N GLU A 293 12.59 -0.42 -2.42
CA GLU A 293 12.46 -1.61 -1.56
C GLU A 293 13.82 -2.14 -1.11
N ALA A 294 14.88 -1.96 -1.88
CA ALA A 294 16.24 -2.36 -1.46
C ALA A 294 16.69 -1.57 -0.22
N ASP A 295 16.46 -0.26 -0.21
CA ASP A 295 16.80 0.60 0.94
C ASP A 295 15.90 0.29 2.15
N ALA A 296 14.60 0.09 1.91
CA ALA A 296 13.65 -0.31 2.96
C ALA A 296 14.07 -1.66 3.59
N THR A 297 14.56 -2.58 2.77
CA THR A 297 15.10 -3.86 3.22
C THR A 297 16.37 -3.67 4.04
N ALA A 298 17.30 -2.84 3.61
CA ALA A 298 18.52 -2.55 4.37
C ALA A 298 18.21 -1.97 5.76
N GLU A 299 17.23 -1.06 5.85
CA GLU A 299 16.76 -0.51 7.14
C GLU A 299 16.20 -1.61 8.05
N ARG A 300 15.39 -2.54 7.52
CA ARG A 300 14.85 -3.67 8.30
C ARG A 300 15.95 -4.61 8.78
N LEU A 301 16.87 -4.97 7.91
CA LEU A 301 17.99 -5.85 8.23
C LEU A 301 18.87 -5.26 9.35
N ALA A 302 19.18 -3.95 9.28
CA ALA A 302 19.93 -3.27 10.34
C ALA A 302 19.19 -3.26 11.70
N ILE A 303 17.85 -3.37 11.70
CA ILE A 303 17.08 -3.56 12.93
C ILE A 303 17.19 -5.02 13.41
N TYR A 304 17.05 -5.99 12.52
CA TYR A 304 17.16 -7.41 12.87
C TYR A 304 18.52 -7.73 13.53
N GLU A 305 19.61 -7.22 12.97
CA GLU A 305 20.97 -7.41 13.47
C GLU A 305 21.18 -6.96 14.94
N ARG A 306 20.35 -6.02 15.43
CA ARG A 306 20.41 -5.58 16.84
C ARG A 306 19.87 -6.60 17.81
N TYR A 307 19.13 -7.58 17.36
CA TYR A 307 18.43 -8.56 18.19
C TYR A 307 18.92 -10.00 17.97
N VAL A 308 19.71 -10.23 16.94
CA VAL A 308 20.38 -11.51 16.73
C VAL A 308 21.58 -11.59 17.70
N PRO A 309 21.71 -12.67 18.47
CA PRO A 309 22.80 -12.87 19.45
C PRO A 309 24.20 -12.83 18.84
#